data_d9a0b3b9afa0d74f432a98b261b0bbb7
#
_entry.id   d9a0b3b9afa0d74f432a98b261b0bbb7
#
_cell.length_a   1.000
_cell.length_b   1.000
_cell.length_c   1.000
_cell.angle_alpha   90.00
_cell.angle_beta   90.00
_cell.angle_gamma   90.00
#
_symmetry.space_group_name_H-M   'P 1'
#
loop_
_entity.id
_entity.type
_entity.pdbx_description
1 polymer ?
#
loop_
_entity_poly.entity_id
_entity_poly.type
_entity_poly.pdbx_seq_one_letter_code
_entity_poly.pdbx_strand_id
1 'polypeptide(L)'
;HGDVVMPGSALTALFNDYLIDYPDTQLRDLRIDSSDDGTLRVTGQTEKIPGLWLDFEMAGPVRLVDHHLFVYEPTKIDIAKIPAKGLLKVIRLQLSNLVQIDTEGAELSGNAIVLDLNHSLPPPTQDVHVADMKLDAAGLHLSFTSDHRPAWPEPVIDRDSYVLLEGGDLKTFRALITHVRMQLVA
;
A
#
# COMPACT_ATOMS: atom_id res chain seq x y z
N HIS A 1 -12.17 -3.94 -18.74
CA HIS A 1 -12.59 -3.86 -17.34
C HIS A 1 -11.89 -4.94 -16.55
N GLY A 2 -11.40 -4.59 -15.39
CA GLY A 2 -10.84 -5.52 -14.44
C GLY A 2 -11.26 -5.13 -13.04
N ASP A 3 -11.55 -6.11 -12.21
CA ASP A 3 -11.86 -5.92 -10.80
C ASP A 3 -10.88 -6.74 -9.97
N VAL A 4 -10.34 -6.11 -8.94
CA VAL A 4 -9.44 -6.75 -7.98
C VAL A 4 -10.02 -6.59 -6.59
N VAL A 5 -10.07 -7.67 -5.84
CA VAL A 5 -10.41 -7.65 -4.41
C VAL A 5 -9.17 -8.07 -3.62
N MET A 6 -8.70 -7.17 -2.77
CA MET A 6 -7.60 -7.42 -1.85
C MET A 6 -8.14 -7.61 -0.43
N PRO A 7 -8.29 -8.85 0.05
CA PRO A 7 -8.70 -9.09 1.43
C PRO A 7 -7.66 -8.55 2.43
N GLY A 8 -8.07 -8.29 3.66
CA GLY A 8 -7.18 -7.78 4.69
C GLY A 8 -5.89 -8.60 4.87
N SER A 9 -5.96 -9.92 4.66
CA SER A 9 -4.75 -10.78 4.68
C SER A 9 -3.77 -10.49 3.54
N ALA A 10 -4.26 -10.13 2.35
CA ALA A 10 -3.40 -9.75 1.22
C ALA A 10 -2.78 -8.37 1.44
N LEU A 11 -3.57 -7.41 1.97
CA LEU A 11 -3.04 -6.10 2.37
C LEU A 11 -1.98 -6.25 3.47
N THR A 12 -2.24 -7.07 4.47
CA THR A 12 -1.29 -7.38 5.54
C THR A 12 0.03 -7.92 4.99
N ALA A 13 -0.03 -8.88 4.06
CA ALA A 13 1.16 -9.44 3.43
C ALA A 13 1.90 -8.38 2.58
N LEU A 14 1.18 -7.59 1.78
CA LEU A 14 1.77 -6.51 0.98
C LEU A 14 2.55 -5.52 1.86
N PHE A 15 1.99 -5.12 2.99
CA PHE A 15 2.65 -4.19 3.88
C PHE A 15 3.85 -4.80 4.58
N ASN A 16 3.72 -5.97 5.20
CA ASN A 16 4.80 -6.58 5.96
C ASN A 16 5.95 -7.11 5.08
N ASP A 17 5.62 -7.72 3.94
CA ASP A 17 6.60 -8.43 3.11
C ASP A 17 7.21 -7.53 2.03
N TYR A 18 6.69 -6.30 1.87
CA TYR A 18 7.16 -5.41 0.81
C TYR A 18 7.29 -3.94 1.24
N LEU A 19 6.21 -3.31 1.76
CA LEU A 19 6.21 -1.86 1.99
C LEU A 19 7.02 -1.45 3.22
N ILE A 20 7.08 -2.31 4.26
CA ILE A 20 7.86 -2.03 5.47
C ILE A 20 9.07 -2.95 5.64
N ASP A 21 9.36 -3.82 4.65
CA ASP A 21 10.52 -4.72 4.66
C ASP A 21 11.79 -3.98 4.21
N TYR A 22 12.24 -3.02 5.01
CA TYR A 22 13.48 -2.29 4.80
C TYR A 22 14.25 -2.12 6.12
N PRO A 23 15.59 -1.97 6.04
CA PRO A 23 16.41 -1.74 7.22
C PRO A 23 15.93 -0.50 8.01
N ASP A 24 15.98 -0.59 9.34
CA ASP A 24 15.62 0.51 10.25
C ASP A 24 14.13 0.92 10.24
N THR A 25 13.26 0.08 9.68
CA THR A 25 11.81 0.31 9.82
C THR A 25 11.41 0.34 11.31
N GLN A 26 10.60 1.31 11.67
CA GLN A 26 10.05 1.45 13.02
C GLN A 26 8.68 0.78 13.18
N LEU A 27 8.26 -0.01 12.21
CA LEU A 27 6.99 -0.73 12.19
C LEU A 27 7.22 -2.22 12.02
N ARG A 28 6.40 -3.03 12.70
CA ARG A 28 6.39 -4.48 12.49
C ARG A 28 5.04 -5.10 12.86
N ASP A 29 4.86 -6.35 12.45
CA ASP A 29 3.69 -7.17 12.80
C ASP A 29 2.37 -6.47 12.46
N LEU A 30 2.34 -5.77 11.31
CA LEU A 30 1.14 -5.09 10.86
C LEU A 30 0.05 -6.12 10.55
N ARG A 31 -1.16 -5.77 10.95
CA ARG A 31 -2.38 -6.46 10.57
C ARG A 31 -3.40 -5.45 10.06
N ILE A 32 -3.95 -5.72 8.90
CA ILE A 32 -4.90 -4.84 8.22
C ILE A 32 -6.23 -5.58 8.11
N ASP A 33 -7.27 -4.98 8.64
CA ASP A 33 -8.64 -5.47 8.57
C ASP A 33 -9.52 -4.35 7.99
N SER A 34 -10.58 -4.73 7.29
CA SER A 34 -11.56 -3.81 6.73
C SER A 34 -12.97 -4.14 7.24
N SER A 35 -13.84 -3.15 7.22
CA SER A 35 -15.22 -3.29 7.71
C SER A 35 -16.25 -2.73 6.73
N ASP A 36 -17.51 -3.16 6.88
CA ASP A 36 -18.60 -2.79 5.98
C ASP A 36 -18.95 -1.29 5.99
N ASP A 37 -18.50 -0.56 7.00
CA ASP A 37 -18.67 0.89 7.09
C ASP A 37 -17.59 1.69 6.31
N GLY A 38 -16.72 0.99 5.56
CA GLY A 38 -15.63 1.59 4.80
C GLY A 38 -14.43 2.00 5.66
N THR A 39 -14.31 1.46 6.88
CA THR A 39 -13.19 1.73 7.77
C THR A 39 -12.06 0.72 7.54
N LEU A 40 -10.85 1.21 7.32
CA LEU A 40 -9.62 0.43 7.37
C LEU A 40 -9.04 0.51 8.79
N ARG A 41 -8.81 -0.64 9.40
CA ARG A 41 -8.15 -0.77 10.69
C ARG A 41 -6.76 -1.35 10.48
N VAL A 42 -5.77 -0.68 11.04
CA VAL A 42 -4.37 -1.12 11.04
C VAL A 42 -3.92 -1.27 12.49
N THR A 43 -3.47 -2.47 12.84
CA THR A 43 -2.82 -2.75 14.13
C THR A 43 -1.40 -3.21 13.89
N GLY A 44 -0.53 -3.07 14.88
CA GLY A 44 0.86 -3.49 14.78
C GLY A 44 1.69 -2.97 15.93
N GLN A 45 3.00 -2.98 15.75
CA GLN A 45 3.95 -2.43 16.71
C GLN A 45 4.80 -1.33 16.09
N THR A 46 5.10 -0.31 16.90
CA THR A 46 6.01 0.78 16.52
C THR A 46 7.12 0.93 17.56
N GLU A 47 8.35 1.16 17.08
CA GLU A 47 9.49 1.45 17.92
C GLU A 47 9.67 2.96 18.06
N LYS A 48 9.42 3.50 19.25
CA LYS A 48 9.61 4.94 19.55
C LYS A 48 10.86 5.24 20.36
N ILE A 49 11.35 4.26 21.05
CA ILE A 49 12.60 4.30 21.80
C ILE A 49 13.34 3.01 21.40
N PRO A 50 14.62 3.05 21.07
CA PRO A 50 15.38 1.86 20.71
C PRO A 50 15.17 0.69 21.67
N GLY A 51 14.70 -0.43 21.15
CA GLY A 51 14.38 -1.64 21.89
C GLY A 51 13.01 -1.66 22.56
N LEU A 52 12.22 -0.57 22.49
CA LEU A 52 10.86 -0.52 23.06
C LEU A 52 9.81 -0.50 21.95
N TRP A 53 9.18 -1.64 21.74
CA TRP A 53 8.06 -1.82 20.83
C TRP A 53 6.73 -1.61 21.53
N LEU A 54 5.89 -0.77 20.97
CA LEU A 54 4.58 -0.42 21.51
C LEU A 54 3.49 -0.85 20.51
N ASP A 55 2.49 -1.54 21.02
CA ASP A 55 1.32 -1.87 20.21
C ASP A 55 0.54 -0.60 19.87
N PHE A 56 0.06 -0.51 18.64
CA PHE A 56 -0.80 0.57 18.19
C PHE A 56 -2.01 0.05 17.40
N GLU A 57 -3.04 0.87 17.35
CA GLU A 57 -4.22 0.70 16.53
C GLU A 57 -4.54 2.04 15.85
N MET A 58 -4.77 2.00 14.54
CA MET A 58 -5.30 3.10 13.76
C MET A 58 -6.56 2.66 13.04
N ALA A 59 -7.54 3.54 12.94
CA ALA A 59 -8.77 3.27 12.19
C ALA A 59 -9.25 4.54 11.50
N GLY A 60 -9.66 4.43 10.25
CA GLY A 60 -10.17 5.55 9.48
C GLY A 60 -10.56 5.18 8.06
N PRO A 61 -11.15 6.12 7.33
CA PRO A 61 -11.53 5.93 5.95
C PRO A 61 -10.32 5.89 5.02
N VAL A 62 -10.55 5.29 3.87
CA VAL A 62 -9.67 5.37 2.71
C VAL A 62 -10.38 6.08 1.57
N ARG A 63 -9.64 6.77 0.73
CA ARG A 63 -10.16 7.39 -0.49
C ARG A 63 -9.16 7.30 -1.62
N LEU A 64 -9.69 7.28 -2.82
CA LEU A 64 -8.92 7.35 -4.05
C LEU A 64 -8.84 8.80 -4.52
N VAL A 65 -7.66 9.25 -4.91
CA VAL A 65 -7.41 10.57 -5.49
C VAL A 65 -6.65 10.39 -6.79
N ASP A 66 -6.99 11.17 -7.80
CA ASP A 66 -6.33 11.21 -9.11
C ASP A 66 -6.15 9.80 -9.75
N HIS A 67 -7.07 8.87 -9.45
CA HIS A 67 -7.12 7.51 -10.00
C HIS A 67 -5.94 6.58 -9.66
N HIS A 68 -4.96 7.04 -8.88
CA HIS A 68 -3.79 6.24 -8.51
C HIS A 68 -3.29 6.49 -7.08
N LEU A 69 -3.73 7.56 -6.42
CA LEU A 69 -3.34 7.83 -5.04
C LEU A 69 -4.34 7.24 -4.06
N PHE A 70 -3.89 6.27 -3.29
CA PHE A 70 -4.63 5.72 -2.16
C PHE A 70 -4.32 6.55 -0.92
N VAL A 71 -5.33 7.16 -0.33
CA VAL A 71 -5.18 8.03 0.83
C VAL A 71 -5.88 7.42 2.03
N TYR A 72 -5.11 7.05 3.04
CA TYR A 72 -5.61 6.58 4.32
C TYR A 72 -5.54 7.70 5.36
N GLU A 73 -6.66 8.05 5.93
CA GLU A 73 -6.78 9.16 6.89
C GLU A 73 -7.34 8.63 8.23
N PRO A 74 -6.48 8.17 9.14
CA PRO A 74 -6.93 7.65 10.42
C PRO A 74 -7.58 8.76 11.26
N THR A 75 -8.82 8.52 11.66
CA THR A 75 -9.58 9.38 12.56
C THR A 75 -9.43 8.96 14.02
N LYS A 76 -8.96 7.73 14.23
CA LYS A 76 -8.66 7.15 15.54
C LYS A 76 -7.25 6.62 15.53
N ILE A 77 -6.46 6.99 16.52
CA ILE A 77 -5.10 6.48 16.74
C ILE A 77 -4.95 6.21 18.23
N ASP A 78 -4.71 4.95 18.58
CA ASP A 78 -4.44 4.50 19.95
C ASP A 78 -3.06 3.83 19.99
N ILE A 79 -2.30 4.11 21.07
CA ILE A 79 -1.07 3.38 21.40
C ILE A 79 -1.29 2.72 22.74
N ALA A 80 -0.90 1.46 22.86
CA ALA A 80 -0.99 0.72 24.10
C ALA A 80 -0.33 1.50 25.25
N LYS A 81 -1.02 1.58 26.38
CA LYS A 81 -0.62 2.35 27.55
C LYS A 81 0.79 1.94 27.97
N ILE A 82 1.72 2.87 27.89
CA ILE A 82 3.01 2.71 28.54
C ILE A 82 2.72 2.60 30.05
N PRO A 83 3.07 1.51 30.74
CA PRO A 83 2.95 1.42 32.18
C PRO A 83 4.08 2.25 32.80
N ALA A 84 3.96 3.56 32.77
CA ALA A 84 4.87 4.47 33.43
C ALA A 84 4.07 5.45 34.28
N LYS A 85 4.10 5.24 35.57
CA LYS A 85 3.78 6.28 36.54
C LYS A 85 4.59 7.53 36.20
N GLY A 86 4.02 8.49 35.47
CA GLY A 86 4.64 9.80 35.28
C GLY A 86 4.58 10.45 33.88
N LEU A 87 4.16 9.79 32.82
CA LEU A 87 4.13 10.39 31.48
C LEU A 87 2.70 10.51 30.89
N LEU A 88 1.73 10.85 31.74
CA LEU A 88 0.39 11.22 31.31
C LEU A 88 0.36 12.72 30.95
N LYS A 89 1.12 13.15 29.94
CA LYS A 89 0.67 14.27 29.13
C LYS A 89 -0.08 13.64 27.97
N VAL A 90 -1.35 14.02 27.82
CA VAL A 90 -2.17 13.74 26.63
C VAL A 90 -1.41 14.26 25.41
N ILE A 91 -0.61 13.39 24.82
CA ILE A 91 0.03 13.65 23.55
C ILE A 91 -1.14 13.54 22.56
N ARG A 92 -1.49 14.62 21.90
CA ARG A 92 -2.25 14.53 20.66
C ARG A 92 -1.38 13.72 19.72
N LEU A 93 -1.71 12.43 19.58
CA LEU A 93 -1.01 11.52 18.70
C LEU A 93 -1.28 11.97 17.27
N GLN A 94 -0.29 12.60 16.68
CA GLN A 94 -0.28 12.84 15.24
C GLN A 94 0.29 11.60 14.57
N LEU A 95 -0.17 11.29 13.39
CA LEU A 95 0.31 10.17 12.60
C LEU A 95 1.84 10.23 12.39
N SER A 96 2.40 11.45 12.22
CA SER A 96 3.84 11.70 12.14
C SER A 96 4.63 11.27 13.37
N ASN A 97 3.97 11.16 14.52
CA ASN A 97 4.60 10.64 15.74
C ASN A 97 4.57 9.11 15.80
N LEU A 98 3.77 8.47 14.98
CA LEU A 98 3.57 7.02 14.98
C LEU A 98 4.37 6.34 13.88
N VAL A 99 4.35 6.92 12.70
CA VAL A 99 4.87 6.33 11.46
C VAL A 99 5.87 7.29 10.85
N GLN A 100 7.06 6.81 10.53
CA GLN A 100 7.98 7.46 9.60
C GLN A 100 7.94 6.62 8.32
N ILE A 101 7.57 7.24 7.23
CA ILE A 101 7.52 6.61 5.91
C ILE A 101 8.61 7.28 5.09
N ASP A 102 9.61 6.51 4.71
CA ASP A 102 10.72 6.94 3.85
C ASP A 102 10.91 5.87 2.76
N THR A 103 9.89 5.74 1.92
CA THR A 103 9.92 4.79 0.81
C THR A 103 9.33 5.45 -0.44
N GLU A 104 9.87 5.08 -1.59
CA GLU A 104 9.33 5.51 -2.86
C GLU A 104 7.87 5.08 -3.01
N GLY A 105 7.01 5.99 -3.42
CA GLY A 105 5.57 5.72 -3.59
C GLY A 105 4.73 5.79 -2.32
N ALA A 106 5.30 6.13 -1.16
CA ALA A 106 4.53 6.38 0.05
C ALA A 106 5.00 7.63 0.76
N GLU A 107 4.08 8.48 1.19
CA GLU A 107 4.38 9.70 1.93
C GLU A 107 3.40 9.96 3.06
N LEU A 108 3.87 10.70 4.04
CA LEU A 108 3.05 11.21 5.12
C LEU A 108 2.66 12.67 4.83
N SER A 109 1.40 12.93 4.56
CA SER A 109 0.85 14.26 4.30
C SER A 109 -0.10 14.68 5.40
N GLY A 110 0.38 15.51 6.33
CA GLY A 110 -0.40 15.91 7.51
C GLY A 110 -0.76 14.73 8.42
N ASN A 111 -2.04 14.39 8.49
CA ASN A 111 -2.54 13.22 9.23
C ASN A 111 -3.04 12.10 8.29
N ALA A 112 -2.52 12.03 7.08
CA ALA A 112 -2.85 11.01 6.11
C ALA A 112 -1.60 10.29 5.60
N ILE A 113 -1.73 9.01 5.32
CA ILE A 113 -0.76 8.23 4.55
C ILE A 113 -1.24 8.22 3.10
N VAL A 114 -0.38 8.66 2.20
CA VAL A 114 -0.62 8.65 0.76
C VAL A 114 0.26 7.59 0.13
N LEU A 115 -0.36 6.65 -0.56
CA LEU A 115 0.33 5.62 -1.34
C LEU A 115 0.07 5.86 -2.82
N ASP A 116 1.12 6.04 -3.57
CA ASP A 116 1.04 6.06 -5.03
C ASP A 116 1.06 4.63 -5.56
N LEU A 117 -0.07 4.15 -6.07
CA LEU A 117 -0.22 2.79 -6.57
C LEU A 117 0.72 2.47 -7.74
N ASN A 118 1.19 3.48 -8.47
CA ASN A 118 2.15 3.30 -9.55
C ASN A 118 3.56 2.93 -9.03
N HIS A 119 3.88 3.33 -7.81
CA HIS A 119 5.21 3.15 -7.22
C HIS A 119 5.21 2.24 -5.98
N SER A 120 4.06 2.07 -5.32
CA SER A 120 3.95 1.25 -4.09
C SER A 120 3.75 -0.24 -4.35
N LEU A 121 3.51 -0.64 -5.60
CA LEU A 121 3.35 -2.05 -5.96
C LEU A 121 4.69 -2.68 -6.32
N PRO A 122 4.88 -3.99 -6.06
CA PRO A 122 6.09 -4.69 -6.49
C PRO A 122 6.32 -4.57 -7.99
N PRO A 123 7.59 -4.49 -8.42
CA PRO A 123 7.93 -4.46 -9.85
C PRO A 123 7.27 -5.58 -10.67
N PRO A 124 6.95 -5.37 -11.96
CA PRO A 124 7.30 -4.19 -12.76
C PRO A 124 6.45 -2.96 -12.40
N THR A 125 7.01 -1.76 -12.60
CA THR A 125 6.27 -0.49 -12.45
C THR A 125 5.00 -0.54 -13.31
N GLN A 126 3.89 -0.19 -12.72
CA GLN A 126 2.59 -0.25 -13.35
C GLN A 126 2.03 1.17 -13.53
N ASP A 127 1.44 1.45 -14.68
CA ASP A 127 0.62 2.63 -14.87
C ASP A 127 -0.82 2.24 -14.52
N VAL A 128 -1.20 2.55 -13.27
CA VAL A 128 -2.46 2.11 -12.69
C VAL A 128 -3.47 3.25 -12.76
N HIS A 129 -4.60 3.00 -13.41
CA HIS A 129 -5.74 3.91 -13.43
C HIS A 129 -6.96 3.22 -12.82
N VAL A 130 -7.22 3.50 -11.57
CA VAL A 130 -8.35 2.98 -10.82
C VAL A 130 -9.57 3.86 -11.09
N ALA A 131 -10.63 3.28 -11.62
CA ALA A 131 -11.88 3.98 -11.90
C ALA A 131 -12.72 4.17 -10.64
N ASP A 132 -12.77 3.13 -9.80
CA ASP A 132 -13.53 3.13 -8.55
C ASP A 132 -12.84 2.32 -7.47
N MET A 133 -13.03 2.73 -6.24
CA MET A 133 -12.49 2.09 -5.05
C MET A 133 -13.56 2.00 -3.98
N LYS A 134 -13.74 0.80 -3.44
CA LYS A 134 -14.64 0.53 -2.33
C LYS A 134 -13.94 -0.31 -1.27
N LEU A 135 -14.23 -0.04 -0.02
CA LEU A 135 -13.81 -0.85 1.12
C LEU A 135 -15.04 -1.45 1.80
N ASP A 136 -15.01 -2.76 2.06
CA ASP A 136 -16.02 -3.46 2.85
C ASP A 136 -15.37 -4.61 3.64
N ALA A 137 -16.15 -5.46 4.31
CA ALA A 137 -15.62 -6.56 5.10
C ALA A 137 -14.88 -7.64 4.28
N ALA A 138 -15.10 -7.72 2.97
CA ALA A 138 -14.36 -8.63 2.09
C ALA A 138 -12.95 -8.10 1.76
N GLY A 139 -12.72 -6.79 1.85
CA GLY A 139 -11.44 -6.17 1.58
C GLY A 139 -11.56 -4.87 0.79
N LEU A 140 -10.46 -4.50 0.18
CA LEU A 140 -10.34 -3.37 -0.74
C LEU A 140 -10.68 -3.83 -2.16
N HIS A 141 -11.73 -3.26 -2.73
CA HIS A 141 -12.16 -3.47 -4.10
C HIS A 141 -11.63 -2.34 -4.98
N LEU A 142 -10.95 -2.68 -6.04
CA LEU A 142 -10.46 -1.76 -7.05
C LEU A 142 -11.05 -2.15 -8.40
N SER A 143 -11.69 -1.19 -9.08
CA SER A 143 -12.21 -1.37 -10.43
C SER A 143 -11.39 -0.56 -11.41
N PHE A 144 -10.99 -1.19 -12.52
CA PHE A 144 -10.19 -0.58 -13.58
C PHE A 144 -11.02 -0.46 -14.84
N THR A 145 -10.92 0.66 -15.54
CA THR A 145 -11.61 0.85 -16.82
C THR A 145 -10.71 0.52 -18.00
N SER A 146 -11.34 0.19 -19.12
CA SER A 146 -10.64 0.02 -20.40
C SER A 146 -10.39 1.34 -21.14
N ASP A 147 -10.89 2.46 -20.61
CA ASP A 147 -10.83 3.75 -21.29
C ASP A 147 -9.45 4.39 -21.20
N HIS A 148 -8.73 4.05 -20.12
CA HIS A 148 -7.32 4.37 -20.02
C HIS A 148 -6.50 3.19 -20.58
N ARG A 149 -6.06 3.32 -21.81
CA ARG A 149 -5.05 2.42 -22.37
C ARG A 149 -3.73 3.16 -22.32
N PRO A 150 -2.78 2.73 -21.47
CA PRO A 150 -1.44 3.26 -21.55
C PRO A 150 -0.94 3.07 -22.99
N ALA A 151 -0.35 4.12 -23.55
CA ALA A 151 0.33 3.97 -24.83
C ALA A 151 1.43 2.93 -24.63
N TRP A 152 1.26 1.77 -25.24
CA TRP A 152 2.32 0.77 -25.23
C TRP A 152 3.57 1.41 -25.84
N PRO A 153 4.68 1.46 -25.13
CA PRO A 153 5.92 1.93 -25.73
C PRO A 153 6.25 1.05 -26.94
N GLU A 154 6.66 1.67 -28.01
CA GLU A 154 7.20 0.91 -29.15
C GLU A 154 8.38 0.06 -28.66
N PRO A 155 8.49 -1.19 -29.12
CA PRO A 155 9.60 -2.04 -28.76
C PRO A 155 10.93 -1.37 -29.10
N VAL A 156 11.86 -1.35 -28.15
CA VAL A 156 13.22 -0.88 -28.39
C VAL A 156 13.98 -1.96 -29.15
N ILE A 157 14.05 -1.83 -30.45
CA ILE A 157 14.66 -2.83 -31.35
C ILE A 157 16.09 -2.46 -31.77
N ASP A 158 16.59 -1.32 -31.30
CA ASP A 158 17.96 -0.83 -31.56
C ASP A 158 18.99 -1.32 -30.54
N ARG A 159 18.61 -2.22 -29.65
CA ARG A 159 19.48 -2.84 -28.65
C ARG A 159 19.94 -4.22 -29.09
N ASP A 160 21.18 -4.54 -28.75
CA ASP A 160 21.81 -5.82 -29.13
C ASP A 160 21.17 -7.04 -28.44
N SER A 161 20.54 -6.81 -27.29
CA SER A 161 19.90 -7.86 -26.49
C SER A 161 18.60 -7.39 -25.87
N TYR A 162 17.51 -8.07 -26.18
CA TYR A 162 16.23 -7.88 -25.51
C TYR A 162 15.37 -9.16 -25.57
N VAL A 163 14.43 -9.25 -24.66
CA VAL A 163 13.36 -10.25 -24.69
C VAL A 163 12.02 -9.53 -24.79
N LEU A 164 11.26 -9.84 -25.82
CA LEU A 164 9.89 -9.33 -26.02
C LEU A 164 8.89 -10.46 -25.79
N LEU A 165 7.97 -10.27 -24.84
CA LEU A 165 6.84 -11.15 -24.61
C LEU A 165 5.58 -10.44 -25.11
N GLU A 166 4.90 -11.03 -26.11
CA GLU A 166 3.65 -10.54 -26.63
C GLU A 166 2.57 -11.60 -26.53
N GLY A 167 1.52 -11.28 -25.76
CA GLY A 167 0.47 -12.23 -25.45
C GLY A 167 0.88 -13.27 -24.38
N GLY A 168 -0.06 -14.12 -24.01
CA GLY A 168 0.14 -15.11 -22.95
C GLY A 168 -0.14 -14.56 -21.55
N ASP A 169 0.06 -15.42 -20.57
CA ASP A 169 -0.23 -15.15 -19.16
C ASP A 169 1.05 -15.22 -18.35
N LEU A 170 1.25 -14.24 -17.48
CA LEU A 170 2.36 -14.18 -16.54
C LEU A 170 1.82 -14.38 -15.11
N LYS A 171 2.26 -15.45 -14.45
CA LYS A 171 2.01 -15.64 -13.03
C LYS A 171 3.19 -15.11 -12.24
N THR A 172 2.94 -14.08 -11.45
CA THR A 172 3.95 -13.48 -10.56
C THR A 172 3.35 -13.27 -9.17
N PHE A 173 4.11 -13.61 -8.14
CA PHE A 173 3.63 -13.63 -6.77
C PHE A 173 2.34 -14.49 -6.65
N ARG A 174 1.22 -13.89 -6.28
CA ARG A 174 -0.10 -14.55 -6.26
C ARG A 174 -1.05 -13.97 -7.32
N ALA A 175 -0.52 -13.17 -8.25
CA ALA A 175 -1.29 -12.57 -9.33
C ALA A 175 -1.12 -13.36 -10.64
N LEU A 176 -2.18 -13.43 -11.41
CA LEU A 176 -2.17 -13.88 -12.79
C LEU A 176 -2.42 -12.65 -13.67
N ILE A 177 -1.45 -12.29 -14.49
CA ILE A 177 -1.55 -11.18 -15.45
C ILE A 177 -1.79 -11.82 -16.81
N THR A 178 -2.90 -11.51 -17.44
CA THR A 178 -3.27 -12.06 -18.75
C THR A 178 -3.02 -11.05 -19.86
N HIS A 179 -2.76 -11.54 -21.06
CA HIS A 179 -2.49 -10.72 -22.26
C HIS A 179 -1.30 -9.77 -22.09
N VAL A 180 -0.22 -10.30 -21.54
CA VAL A 180 0.99 -9.53 -21.24
C VAL A 180 1.68 -9.05 -22.51
N ARG A 181 2.11 -7.78 -22.51
CA ARG A 181 3.13 -7.28 -23.40
C ARG A 181 4.27 -6.71 -22.55
N MET A 182 5.43 -7.30 -22.65
CA MET A 182 6.58 -6.92 -21.80
C MET A 182 7.87 -7.01 -22.62
N GLN A 183 8.73 -6.02 -22.49
CA GLN A 183 10.07 -6.03 -23.04
C GLN A 183 11.10 -5.90 -21.91
N LEU A 184 12.05 -6.81 -21.88
CA LEU A 184 13.25 -6.72 -21.05
C LEU A 184 14.42 -6.34 -21.95
N VAL A 185 15.11 -5.27 -21.61
CA VAL A 185 16.27 -4.76 -22.37
C VAL A 185 17.49 -4.88 -21.48
N ALA A 186 18.54 -5.49 -21.97
CA ALA A 186 19.84 -5.65 -21.28
C ALA A 186 20.76 -4.47 -21.58
#